data_e00ec51a16dbfa1fe7af08e0c93ce7bd
#
_entry.id   e00ec51a16dbfa1fe7af08e0c93ce7bd
#
_cell.length_a   1.000
_cell.length_b   1.000
_cell.length_c   1.000
_cell.angle_alpha   90.00
_cell.angle_beta   90.00
_cell.angle_gamma   90.00
#
_symmetry.space_group_name_H-M   'P 1'
#
loop_
_entity.id
_entity.type
_entity.pdbx_description
1 polymer ?
#
loop_
_entity_poly.entity_id
_entity_poly.type
_entity_poly.pdbx_seq_one_letter_code
_entity_poly.pdbx_strand_id
1 'polypeptide(L)'
;MHVLWLLLIALPVWAEEWTVFRTGPFEVVTQGEQKSARVVLNHVEQLRHTLGGTLGQPELKSRWPIRITVGGKVTTDLVIDRDAYTATIAKNAPVPDQWNRALAGLFLNDGVARMPEKFELGLVEFFSTLNVDGVRVIAGAKPASPGLDWARVHLLMVSDKYRGRLRTLLFNLQKGNAPEPSYKNAFERTEAQIEAEAQSWLAGGNFPTTALNAKAIAPDRDFLARAWNPAKKVESAMDAFDRGDYAAAVRIKPDWPAAKVKLSAQSPEPDKTRLLREAATEAQRNPEYWRMLAETLAASKEYGEAYKAWGAAERASRNEPERAQMRISRLALENAKLDAEDSARQRKKDEEAKDLERIKNESLRIIRMAEAKANETLGGGESVKPVPWWALDQVDGDKNEKAVAGELVRVDCAAGRMTLVLRDAGKKLARVMLPAEAGKLKVRGEGGASFACGPMAKPVGMRVVYVAPPKPVARTLVLGTLGEAAAIEFAPVQ
;
A
#
# COMPACT_ATOMS: atom_id res chain seq x y z
N MET A 1 66.77 42.78 55.84
CA MET A 1 65.77 41.77 55.51
C MET A 1 64.90 42.35 54.40
N HIS A 2 65.16 41.93 53.14
CA HIS A 2 64.38 42.33 51.97
C HIS A 2 63.50 41.16 51.60
N VAL A 3 62.19 41.32 51.79
CA VAL A 3 61.17 40.32 51.38
C VAL A 3 60.85 40.54 49.90
N LEU A 4 61.31 39.64 49.04
CA LEU A 4 61.05 39.65 47.63
C LEU A 4 59.63 39.09 47.42
N TRP A 5 58.66 39.95 47.04
CA TRP A 5 57.34 39.56 46.63
C TRP A 5 57.40 39.00 45.16
N LEU A 6 57.34 37.68 45.00
CA LEU A 6 57.10 37.03 43.69
C LEU A 6 55.64 37.21 43.32
N LEU A 7 55.36 38.17 42.43
CA LEU A 7 54.08 38.27 41.72
C LEU A 7 53.97 37.09 40.74
N LEU A 8 53.24 36.03 41.12
CA LEU A 8 52.75 35.01 40.22
C LEU A 8 51.69 35.62 39.29
N ILE A 9 52.11 36.06 38.09
CA ILE A 9 51.20 36.42 37.01
C ILE A 9 50.58 35.12 36.54
N ALA A 10 49.37 34.85 37.04
CA ALA A 10 48.51 33.80 36.44
C ALA A 10 48.13 34.28 35.04
N LEU A 11 48.85 33.84 34.03
CA LEU A 11 48.42 33.99 32.63
C LEU A 11 47.07 33.30 32.50
N PRO A 12 46.02 33.98 32.00
CA PRO A 12 44.78 33.31 31.71
C PRO A 12 45.09 32.26 30.67
N VAL A 13 44.98 31.00 31.04
CA VAL A 13 44.91 29.89 30.09
C VAL A 13 43.62 30.12 29.33
N TRP A 14 43.73 30.69 28.15
CA TRP A 14 42.60 30.78 27.22
C TRP A 14 42.25 29.36 26.88
N ALA A 15 41.29 28.79 27.56
CA ALA A 15 40.69 27.54 27.16
C ALA A 15 40.07 27.79 25.78
N GLU A 16 40.65 27.22 24.74
CA GLU A 16 40.11 27.33 23.40
C GLU A 16 38.65 26.91 23.43
N GLU A 17 37.75 27.80 23.02
CA GLU A 17 36.32 27.55 23.03
C GLU A 17 35.93 26.51 21.95
N TRP A 18 35.15 25.54 22.39
CA TRP A 18 34.59 24.59 21.46
C TRP A 18 33.60 25.27 20.52
N THR A 19 33.71 24.94 19.23
CA THR A 19 32.86 25.50 18.17
C THR A 19 32.21 24.38 17.41
N VAL A 20 30.95 24.55 17.05
CA VAL A 20 30.19 23.62 16.22
C VAL A 20 29.73 24.28 14.93
N PHE A 21 29.84 23.54 13.82
CA PHE A 21 29.29 23.84 12.50
C PHE A 21 28.22 22.84 12.19
N ARG A 22 27.07 23.28 11.67
CA ARG A 22 25.92 22.40 11.39
C ARG A 22 25.41 22.59 9.98
N THR A 23 25.13 21.46 9.29
CA THR A 23 24.34 21.42 8.06
C THR A 23 23.65 20.06 7.91
N GLY A 24 22.37 20.04 7.59
CA GLY A 24 21.60 18.81 7.54
C GLY A 24 21.76 17.97 8.82
N PRO A 25 22.12 16.69 8.71
CA PRO A 25 22.33 15.83 9.87
C PRO A 25 23.71 15.97 10.52
N PHE A 26 24.61 16.77 9.94
CA PHE A 26 26.01 16.87 10.39
C PHE A 26 26.22 17.94 11.43
N GLU A 27 27.01 17.59 12.45
CA GLU A 27 27.58 18.47 13.47
C GLU A 27 29.11 18.28 13.46
N VAL A 28 29.86 19.24 12.97
CA VAL A 28 31.31 19.19 13.04
C VAL A 28 31.78 20.09 14.16
N VAL A 29 32.44 19.51 15.16
CA VAL A 29 32.91 20.18 16.36
C VAL A 29 34.42 20.29 16.39
N THR A 30 34.94 21.39 16.84
CA THR A 30 36.40 21.61 16.91
C THR A 30 36.75 22.56 18.01
N GLN A 31 38.01 22.47 18.49
CA GLN A 31 38.66 23.41 19.37
C GLN A 31 39.76 24.11 18.58
N GLY A 32 39.45 25.31 18.06
CA GLY A 32 40.41 26.12 17.29
C GLY A 32 40.54 25.85 15.79
N GLU A 33 40.18 24.66 15.30
CA GLU A 33 40.43 24.19 13.90
C GLU A 33 39.27 24.46 12.92
N GLN A 34 38.76 25.69 12.90
CA GLN A 34 37.55 26.07 12.17
C GLN A 34 37.66 25.81 10.65
N LYS A 35 38.82 26.08 10.03
CA LYS A 35 39.04 25.86 8.61
C LYS A 35 38.92 24.35 8.25
N SER A 36 39.60 23.50 9.02
CA SER A 36 39.53 22.05 8.86
C SER A 36 38.09 21.52 9.05
N ALA A 37 37.39 22.04 10.05
CA ALA A 37 35.99 21.68 10.31
C ALA A 37 35.07 22.01 9.13
N ARG A 38 35.23 23.17 8.50
CA ARG A 38 34.45 23.54 7.31
C ARG A 38 34.79 22.68 6.10
N VAL A 39 36.04 22.29 5.91
CA VAL A 39 36.45 21.38 4.84
C VAL A 39 35.79 20.00 5.02
N VAL A 40 35.84 19.45 6.22
CA VAL A 40 35.20 18.17 6.55
C VAL A 40 33.70 18.26 6.34
N LEU A 41 33.06 19.33 6.82
CA LEU A 41 31.62 19.54 6.67
C LEU A 41 31.20 19.66 5.22
N ASN A 42 31.99 20.37 4.39
CA ASN A 42 31.76 20.44 2.95
C ASN A 42 31.83 19.05 2.32
N HIS A 43 32.84 18.25 2.64
CA HIS A 43 33.03 16.93 2.08
C HIS A 43 31.81 16.02 2.36
N VAL A 44 31.39 15.92 3.61
CA VAL A 44 30.28 15.04 4.00
C VAL A 44 28.92 15.54 3.47
N GLU A 45 28.74 16.84 3.35
CA GLU A 45 27.53 17.41 2.74
C GLU A 45 27.49 17.19 1.22
N GLN A 46 28.63 17.26 0.52
CA GLN A 46 28.71 16.91 -0.88
C GLN A 46 28.41 15.42 -1.12
N LEU A 47 28.90 14.53 -0.27
CA LEU A 47 28.54 13.12 -0.32
C LEU A 47 27.00 12.93 -0.19
N ARG A 48 26.40 13.55 0.84
CA ARG A 48 24.96 13.47 1.09
C ARG A 48 24.17 13.98 -0.13
N HIS A 49 24.56 15.12 -0.66
CA HIS A 49 23.90 15.75 -1.81
C HIS A 49 24.00 14.91 -3.08
N THR A 50 25.20 14.44 -3.43
CA THR A 50 25.43 13.71 -4.69
C THR A 50 24.81 12.30 -4.67
N LEU A 51 24.89 11.61 -3.54
CA LEU A 51 24.18 10.34 -3.32
C LEU A 51 22.66 10.55 -3.39
N GLY A 52 22.15 11.57 -2.71
CA GLY A 52 20.75 11.93 -2.73
C GLY A 52 20.24 12.30 -4.12
N GLY A 53 21.04 13.04 -4.88
CA GLY A 53 20.75 13.35 -6.28
C GLY A 53 20.64 12.11 -7.16
N THR A 54 21.54 11.13 -6.95
CA THR A 54 21.50 9.83 -7.66
C THR A 54 20.24 9.05 -7.32
N LEU A 55 19.79 9.10 -6.08
CA LEU A 55 18.58 8.41 -5.59
C LEU A 55 17.27 9.16 -5.88
N GLY A 56 17.36 10.40 -6.36
CA GLY A 56 16.20 11.26 -6.52
C GLY A 56 15.64 11.84 -5.21
N GLN A 57 16.44 11.82 -4.15
CA GLN A 57 16.12 12.33 -2.80
C GLN A 57 17.24 13.24 -2.32
N PRO A 58 17.27 14.52 -2.74
CA PRO A 58 18.43 15.41 -2.53
C PRO A 58 18.76 15.67 -1.05
N GLU A 59 17.79 15.46 -0.16
CA GLU A 59 17.96 15.63 1.28
C GLU A 59 17.85 14.32 2.04
N LEU A 60 18.90 13.50 1.92
CA LEU A 60 18.99 12.27 2.70
C LEU A 60 19.05 12.58 4.20
N LYS A 61 18.33 11.79 4.98
CA LYS A 61 18.25 11.90 6.42
C LYS A 61 19.03 10.77 7.08
N SER A 62 19.61 11.03 8.24
CA SER A 62 20.07 9.99 9.16
C SER A 62 19.18 9.99 10.40
N ARG A 63 19.04 8.85 11.04
CA ARG A 63 18.24 8.69 12.25
C ARG A 63 18.74 9.53 13.39
N TRP A 64 20.07 9.57 13.56
CA TRP A 64 20.75 10.36 14.58
C TRP A 64 21.67 11.39 13.93
N PRO A 65 21.93 12.52 14.59
CA PRO A 65 22.96 13.46 14.15
C PRO A 65 24.31 12.75 13.97
N ILE A 66 25.08 13.21 13.01
CA ILE A 66 26.42 12.71 12.74
C ILE A 66 27.40 13.76 13.27
N ARG A 67 28.02 13.46 14.41
CA ARG A 67 28.96 14.38 15.08
C ARG A 67 30.40 14.00 14.77
N ILE A 68 31.11 14.90 14.15
CA ILE A 68 32.53 14.72 13.77
C ILE A 68 33.37 15.67 14.58
N THR A 69 34.34 15.14 15.35
CA THR A 69 35.30 15.94 16.10
C THR A 69 36.58 16.12 15.27
N VAL A 70 36.98 17.37 15.05
CA VAL A 70 38.24 17.70 14.35
C VAL A 70 39.30 18.10 15.38
N GLY A 71 40.48 17.46 15.29
CA GLY A 71 41.61 17.74 16.16
C GLY A 71 42.08 16.55 17.01
N GLY A 72 41.50 15.37 16.85
CA GLY A 72 41.85 14.15 17.56
C GLY A 72 42.48 13.06 16.69
N LYS A 73 42.67 11.88 17.28
CA LYS A 73 43.09 10.68 16.54
C LYS A 73 41.97 10.20 15.61
N VAL A 74 42.30 9.91 14.36
CA VAL A 74 41.31 9.45 13.39
C VAL A 74 40.69 8.13 13.82
N THR A 75 39.35 8.08 13.83
CA THR A 75 38.59 6.82 13.98
C THR A 75 38.36 6.18 12.64
N THR A 76 38.32 4.86 12.59
CA THR A 76 38.05 4.12 11.36
C THR A 76 36.56 4.12 11.01
N ASP A 77 35.70 4.07 12.02
CA ASP A 77 34.26 3.86 11.85
C ASP A 77 33.44 4.95 12.54
N LEU A 78 32.18 5.08 12.09
CA LEU A 78 31.14 5.83 12.78
C LEU A 78 30.59 4.96 13.93
N VAL A 79 30.71 5.42 15.15
CA VAL A 79 30.23 4.73 16.34
C VAL A 79 28.99 5.44 16.85
N ILE A 80 27.96 4.69 17.20
CA ILE A 80 26.79 5.27 17.87
C ILE A 80 27.14 5.54 19.35
N ASP A 81 27.01 6.79 19.74
CA ASP A 81 27.20 7.24 21.13
C ASP A 81 25.96 8.01 21.54
N ARG A 82 25.11 7.36 22.34
CA ARG A 82 23.80 7.89 22.73
C ARG A 82 23.00 8.37 21.50
N ASP A 83 22.68 9.66 21.48
CA ASP A 83 21.83 10.30 20.47
C ASP A 83 22.62 10.83 19.26
N ALA A 84 23.80 10.30 18.94
CA ALA A 84 24.61 10.70 17.81
C ALA A 84 25.46 9.54 17.25
N TYR A 85 25.73 9.56 15.96
CA TYR A 85 26.87 8.84 15.37
C TYR A 85 28.10 9.71 15.54
N THR A 86 29.18 9.17 16.10
CA THR A 86 30.40 9.94 16.40
C THR A 86 31.60 9.42 15.61
N ALA A 87 32.43 10.34 15.17
CA ALA A 87 33.72 10.06 14.56
C ALA A 87 34.71 11.17 14.89
N THR A 88 36.02 10.87 14.77
CA THR A 88 37.07 11.84 15.03
C THR A 88 38.08 11.84 13.86
N ILE A 89 38.50 13.02 13.44
CA ILE A 89 39.48 13.21 12.38
C ILE A 89 40.58 14.16 12.83
N ALA A 90 41.82 13.89 12.41
CA ALA A 90 42.93 14.78 12.69
C ALA A 90 42.80 16.08 11.87
N LYS A 91 43.42 17.14 12.38
CA LYS A 91 43.56 18.40 11.66
C LYS A 91 44.14 18.21 10.28
N ASN A 92 43.51 18.82 9.27
CA ASN A 92 43.90 18.79 7.86
C ASN A 92 44.05 17.37 7.25
N ALA A 93 43.57 16.32 7.94
CA ALA A 93 43.52 15.00 7.36
C ALA A 93 42.42 14.93 6.30
N PRO A 94 42.63 14.20 5.19
CA PRO A 94 41.58 13.91 4.24
C PRO A 94 40.52 13.04 4.89
N VAL A 95 39.25 13.21 4.47
CA VAL A 95 38.18 12.31 4.90
C VAL A 95 38.48 10.89 4.37
N PRO A 96 38.52 9.87 5.25
CA PRO A 96 38.86 8.52 4.83
C PRO A 96 37.77 7.90 3.93
N ASP A 97 38.18 7.09 2.94
CA ASP A 97 37.25 6.33 2.09
C ASP A 97 36.29 5.45 2.90
N GLN A 98 36.73 4.91 4.02
CA GLN A 98 35.90 4.15 4.96
C GLN A 98 34.73 4.97 5.51
N TRP A 99 34.93 6.28 5.76
CA TRP A 99 33.86 7.15 6.19
C TRP A 99 32.84 7.39 5.07
N ASN A 100 33.32 7.60 3.84
CA ASN A 100 32.43 7.73 2.68
C ASN A 100 31.56 6.48 2.54
N ARG A 101 32.16 5.30 2.70
CA ARG A 101 31.47 4.00 2.68
C ARG A 101 30.44 3.91 3.81
N ALA A 102 30.83 4.20 5.04
CA ALA A 102 29.96 4.14 6.23
C ALA A 102 28.80 5.13 6.12
N LEU A 103 29.05 6.37 5.69
CA LEU A 103 28.02 7.39 5.50
C LEU A 103 27.06 7.04 4.37
N ALA A 104 27.55 6.53 3.23
CA ALA A 104 26.69 6.09 2.14
C ALA A 104 25.76 4.94 2.60
N GLY A 105 26.31 3.95 3.31
CA GLY A 105 25.54 2.86 3.90
C GLY A 105 24.49 3.34 4.91
N LEU A 106 24.87 4.28 5.78
CA LEU A 106 24.00 4.89 6.77
C LEU A 106 22.80 5.60 6.11
N PHE A 107 23.07 6.45 5.12
CA PHE A 107 21.99 7.17 4.42
C PHE A 107 21.07 6.24 3.63
N LEU A 108 21.61 5.19 3.01
CA LEU A 108 20.79 4.18 2.37
C LEU A 108 19.90 3.46 3.39
N ASN A 109 20.45 3.12 4.55
CA ASN A 109 19.71 2.40 5.59
C ASN A 109 18.63 3.26 6.26
N ASP A 110 18.91 4.51 6.56
CA ASP A 110 18.03 5.37 7.36
C ASP A 110 17.04 6.16 6.51
N GLY A 111 17.41 6.55 5.29
CA GLY A 111 16.67 7.54 4.51
C GLY A 111 15.99 7.01 3.24
N VAL A 112 16.23 5.76 2.84
CA VAL A 112 15.82 5.23 1.52
C VAL A 112 15.05 3.92 1.66
N ALA A 113 14.03 3.72 0.84
CA ALA A 113 13.37 2.40 0.74
C ALA A 113 14.37 1.33 0.27
N ARG A 114 14.15 0.08 0.68
CA ARG A 114 15.02 -1.03 0.31
C ARG A 114 15.03 -1.24 -1.21
N MET A 115 16.22 -1.41 -1.74
CA MET A 115 16.46 -1.77 -3.14
C MET A 115 17.13 -3.16 -3.20
N PRO A 116 17.24 -3.78 -4.38
CA PRO A 116 18.06 -4.98 -4.53
C PRO A 116 19.47 -4.73 -4.02
N GLU A 117 19.97 -5.65 -3.20
CA GLU A 117 21.27 -5.56 -2.49
C GLU A 117 22.42 -5.19 -3.40
N LYS A 118 22.44 -5.74 -4.62
CA LYS A 118 23.45 -5.46 -5.63
C LYS A 118 23.59 -3.97 -6.02
N PHE A 119 22.50 -3.19 -5.92
CA PHE A 119 22.55 -1.74 -6.12
C PHE A 119 22.99 -1.02 -4.87
N GLU A 120 22.56 -1.47 -3.70
CA GLU A 120 22.95 -0.85 -2.43
C GLU A 120 24.45 -0.99 -2.20
N LEU A 121 24.97 -2.22 -2.36
CA LEU A 121 26.42 -2.47 -2.28
C LEU A 121 27.20 -1.71 -3.35
N GLY A 122 26.73 -1.74 -4.59
CA GLY A 122 27.37 -1.03 -5.68
C GLY A 122 27.43 0.49 -5.48
N LEU A 123 26.35 1.11 -4.94
CA LEU A 123 26.32 2.54 -4.61
C LEU A 123 27.30 2.85 -3.47
N VAL A 124 27.29 2.06 -2.39
CA VAL A 124 28.23 2.22 -1.27
C VAL A 124 29.65 2.19 -1.75
N GLU A 125 30.02 1.21 -2.58
CA GLU A 125 31.37 1.10 -3.14
C GLU A 125 31.69 2.22 -4.14
N PHE A 126 30.74 2.66 -4.95
CA PHE A 126 30.95 3.77 -5.89
C PHE A 126 31.23 5.08 -5.17
N PHE A 127 30.45 5.39 -4.14
CA PHE A 127 30.61 6.60 -3.34
C PHE A 127 31.73 6.50 -2.30
N SER A 128 32.27 5.32 -2.00
CA SER A 128 33.40 5.18 -1.07
C SER A 128 34.64 5.93 -1.55
N THR A 129 34.81 6.02 -2.86
CA THR A 129 35.96 6.71 -3.49
C THR A 129 35.67 8.16 -3.86
N LEU A 130 34.64 8.76 -3.25
CA LEU A 130 34.30 10.16 -3.50
C LEU A 130 35.40 11.09 -3.03
N ASN A 131 35.82 11.98 -3.92
CA ASN A 131 36.79 13.03 -3.65
C ASN A 131 36.13 14.40 -3.85
N VAL A 132 36.35 15.29 -2.89
CA VAL A 132 35.78 16.66 -2.89
C VAL A 132 36.94 17.64 -2.80
N ASP A 133 37.05 18.47 -3.82
CA ASP A 133 37.97 19.60 -3.86
C ASP A 133 37.16 20.89 -4.12
N GLY A 134 36.85 21.60 -3.04
CA GLY A 134 35.95 22.74 -3.05
C GLY A 134 34.56 22.37 -3.56
N VAL A 135 34.21 22.86 -4.76
CA VAL A 135 32.95 22.56 -5.48
C VAL A 135 33.10 21.42 -6.51
N ARG A 136 34.29 20.91 -6.69
CA ARG A 136 34.53 19.80 -7.61
C ARG A 136 34.34 18.48 -6.86
N VAL A 137 33.36 17.70 -7.28
CA VAL A 137 33.06 16.39 -6.70
C VAL A 137 33.30 15.32 -7.77
N ILE A 138 34.19 14.39 -7.48
CA ILE A 138 34.56 13.28 -8.39
C ILE A 138 34.32 11.97 -7.66
N ALA A 139 33.74 10.99 -8.35
CA ALA A 139 33.53 9.64 -7.81
C ALA A 139 33.84 8.57 -8.88
N GLY A 140 33.84 7.30 -8.46
CA GLY A 140 34.01 6.17 -9.33
C GLY A 140 35.46 5.78 -9.56
N ALA A 141 36.42 6.23 -8.74
CA ALA A 141 37.76 5.65 -8.76
C ALA A 141 37.67 4.16 -8.40
N LYS A 142 38.62 3.37 -8.97
CA LYS A 142 38.66 1.91 -8.73
C LYS A 142 38.91 1.62 -7.25
N PRO A 143 38.02 0.90 -6.55
CA PRO A 143 38.26 0.47 -5.17
C PRO A 143 39.36 -0.63 -5.15
N ALA A 144 39.86 -0.94 -3.96
CA ALA A 144 40.91 -1.95 -3.78
C ALA A 144 40.52 -3.34 -4.34
N SER A 145 39.23 -3.70 -4.21
CA SER A 145 38.66 -4.98 -4.68
C SER A 145 37.33 -4.70 -5.42
N PRO A 146 37.42 -4.35 -6.72
CA PRO A 146 36.20 -4.05 -7.49
C PRO A 146 35.38 -5.32 -7.73
N GLY A 147 34.17 -5.36 -7.23
CA GLY A 147 33.22 -6.44 -7.48
C GLY A 147 32.22 -6.09 -8.60
N LEU A 148 31.40 -7.08 -8.98
CA LEU A 148 30.40 -6.90 -10.04
C LEU A 148 29.35 -5.84 -9.66
N ASP A 149 28.98 -5.76 -8.40
CA ASP A 149 27.99 -4.77 -7.92
C ASP A 149 28.50 -3.34 -8.10
N TRP A 150 29.76 -3.10 -7.75
CA TRP A 150 30.40 -1.83 -8.03
C TRP A 150 30.52 -1.56 -9.55
N ALA A 151 30.97 -2.54 -10.33
CA ALA A 151 31.16 -2.39 -11.78
C ALA A 151 29.83 -2.06 -12.48
N ARG A 152 28.71 -2.65 -12.03
CA ARG A 152 27.36 -2.35 -12.52
C ARG A 152 26.99 -0.89 -12.26
N VAL A 153 27.13 -0.42 -11.03
CA VAL A 153 26.82 0.97 -10.69
C VAL A 153 27.79 1.91 -11.41
N HIS A 154 29.07 1.57 -11.46
CA HIS A 154 30.08 2.36 -12.16
C HIS A 154 29.74 2.51 -13.65
N LEU A 155 29.43 1.40 -14.35
CA LEU A 155 28.99 1.43 -15.76
C LEU A 155 27.77 2.37 -15.95
N LEU A 156 26.78 2.25 -15.09
CA LEU A 156 25.53 3.02 -15.21
C LEU A 156 25.69 4.50 -14.84
N MET A 157 26.69 4.86 -14.03
CA MET A 157 26.99 6.23 -13.63
C MET A 157 27.93 6.94 -14.60
N VAL A 158 28.87 6.21 -15.18
CA VAL A 158 30.01 6.80 -15.90
C VAL A 158 29.83 6.75 -17.42
N SER A 159 29.26 5.67 -17.95
CA SER A 159 29.05 5.51 -19.39
C SER A 159 28.05 6.53 -19.94
N ASP A 160 28.40 7.22 -21.01
CA ASP A 160 27.50 8.17 -21.69
C ASP A 160 26.19 7.51 -22.14
N LYS A 161 26.23 6.23 -22.46
CA LYS A 161 25.05 5.43 -22.84
C LYS A 161 23.98 5.40 -21.73
N TYR A 162 24.38 5.44 -20.47
CA TYR A 162 23.49 5.24 -19.31
C TYR A 162 23.41 6.44 -18.37
N ARG A 163 24.25 7.43 -18.58
CA ARG A 163 24.34 8.62 -17.71
C ARG A 163 22.98 9.26 -17.50
N GLY A 164 22.64 9.51 -16.25
CA GLY A 164 21.37 10.13 -15.84
C GLY A 164 20.17 9.15 -15.78
N ARG A 165 20.26 7.96 -16.42
CA ARG A 165 19.16 7.00 -16.48
C ARG A 165 19.09 6.08 -15.24
N LEU A 166 20.21 5.91 -14.51
CA LEU A 166 20.25 5.12 -13.28
C LEU A 166 19.21 5.62 -12.26
N ARG A 167 19.05 6.92 -12.14
CA ARG A 167 18.02 7.51 -11.24
C ARG A 167 16.63 6.98 -11.51
N THR A 168 16.24 6.82 -12.79
CA THR A 168 14.92 6.27 -13.17
C THR A 168 14.78 4.82 -12.71
N LEU A 169 15.82 4.00 -12.91
CA LEU A 169 15.82 2.62 -12.42
C LEU A 169 15.66 2.57 -10.90
N LEU A 170 16.50 3.31 -10.17
CA LEU A 170 16.49 3.31 -8.70
C LEU A 170 15.14 3.81 -8.15
N PHE A 171 14.55 4.82 -8.77
CA PHE A 171 13.21 5.30 -8.41
C PHE A 171 12.14 4.22 -8.58
N ASN A 172 12.14 3.49 -9.70
CA ASN A 172 11.20 2.41 -9.95
C ASN A 172 11.36 1.28 -8.92
N LEU A 173 12.60 0.87 -8.62
CA LEU A 173 12.90 -0.17 -7.65
C LEU A 173 12.47 0.23 -6.22
N GLN A 174 12.70 1.48 -5.82
CA GLN A 174 12.26 2.02 -4.53
C GLN A 174 10.73 2.03 -4.40
N LYS A 175 10.00 2.21 -5.51
CA LYS A 175 8.53 2.09 -5.54
C LYS A 175 8.03 0.64 -5.48
N GLY A 176 8.94 -0.33 -5.57
CA GLY A 176 8.60 -1.76 -5.55
C GLY A 176 8.15 -2.29 -6.91
N ASN A 177 8.45 -1.59 -7.99
CA ASN A 177 8.20 -2.09 -9.34
C ASN A 177 9.10 -3.31 -9.62
N ALA A 178 8.59 -4.26 -10.41
CA ALA A 178 9.36 -5.42 -10.80
C ALA A 178 10.66 -5.01 -11.53
N PRO A 179 11.79 -5.73 -11.32
CA PRO A 179 13.07 -5.37 -11.92
C PRO A 179 13.02 -5.28 -13.44
N GLU A 180 12.54 -6.31 -14.13
CA GLU A 180 12.59 -6.37 -15.59
C GLU A 180 11.86 -5.20 -16.29
N PRO A 181 10.60 -4.82 -15.95
CA PRO A 181 9.99 -3.60 -16.46
C PRO A 181 10.77 -2.33 -16.11
N SER A 182 11.40 -2.29 -14.91
CA SER A 182 12.17 -1.13 -14.46
C SER A 182 13.43 -0.92 -15.28
N TYR A 183 14.13 -1.98 -15.64
CA TYR A 183 15.28 -1.95 -16.54
C TYR A 183 14.88 -1.51 -17.95
N LYS A 184 13.79 -2.07 -18.50
CA LYS A 184 13.27 -1.67 -19.82
C LYS A 184 12.88 -0.20 -19.86
N ASN A 185 12.22 0.28 -18.81
CA ASN A 185 11.84 1.69 -18.70
C ASN A 185 13.05 2.62 -18.64
N ALA A 186 14.07 2.26 -17.86
CA ALA A 186 15.24 3.10 -17.66
C ALA A 186 16.22 3.05 -18.84
N PHE A 187 16.46 1.87 -19.41
CA PHE A 187 17.59 1.63 -20.34
C PHE A 187 17.19 1.08 -21.70
N GLU A 188 15.92 0.70 -21.90
CA GLU A 188 15.45 -0.06 -23.08
C GLU A 188 16.19 -1.41 -23.23
N ARG A 189 16.63 -1.98 -22.10
CA ARG A 189 17.43 -3.20 -22.00
C ARG A 189 16.82 -4.11 -20.92
N THR A 190 17.13 -5.41 -21.05
CA THR A 190 16.81 -6.37 -20.00
C THR A 190 17.85 -6.32 -18.87
N GLU A 191 17.47 -6.83 -17.70
CA GLU A 191 18.39 -6.98 -16.59
C GLU A 191 19.61 -7.82 -17.00
N ALA A 192 19.39 -8.96 -17.67
CA ALA A 192 20.46 -9.85 -18.14
C ALA A 192 21.44 -9.16 -19.09
N GLN A 193 20.97 -8.27 -19.96
CA GLN A 193 21.84 -7.50 -20.85
C GLN A 193 22.74 -6.53 -20.09
N ILE A 194 22.19 -5.83 -19.09
CA ILE A 194 22.97 -4.92 -18.23
C ILE A 194 23.99 -5.70 -17.40
N GLU A 195 23.62 -6.88 -16.86
CA GLU A 195 24.57 -7.74 -16.12
C GLU A 195 25.73 -8.20 -16.98
N ALA A 196 25.47 -8.64 -18.22
CA ALA A 196 26.52 -9.04 -19.16
C ALA A 196 27.44 -7.86 -19.54
N GLU A 197 26.87 -6.67 -19.73
CA GLU A 197 27.68 -5.47 -19.99
C GLU A 197 28.51 -5.08 -18.76
N ALA A 198 27.99 -5.21 -17.55
CA ALA A 198 28.71 -4.95 -16.30
C ALA A 198 29.86 -5.93 -16.09
N GLN A 199 29.70 -7.22 -16.43
CA GLN A 199 30.77 -8.23 -16.43
C GLN A 199 31.85 -7.87 -17.40
N SER A 200 31.47 -7.50 -18.63
CA SER A 200 32.44 -7.08 -19.68
C SER A 200 33.18 -5.81 -19.28
N TRP A 201 32.47 -4.85 -18.64
CA TRP A 201 33.05 -3.63 -18.10
C TRP A 201 34.09 -3.91 -17.03
N LEU A 202 33.74 -4.81 -16.09
CA LEU A 202 34.69 -5.24 -15.04
C LEU A 202 35.96 -5.91 -15.64
N ALA A 203 35.75 -6.79 -16.59
CA ALA A 203 36.88 -7.49 -17.27
C ALA A 203 37.76 -6.55 -18.08
N GLY A 204 37.20 -5.47 -18.64
CA GLY A 204 37.93 -4.48 -19.44
C GLY A 204 38.94 -3.65 -18.66
N GLY A 205 38.80 -3.56 -17.34
CA GLY A 205 39.78 -2.95 -16.44
C GLY A 205 39.97 -1.43 -16.56
N ASN A 206 39.26 -0.75 -17.46
CA ASN A 206 39.31 0.71 -17.63
C ASN A 206 38.17 1.39 -16.90
N PHE A 207 38.48 2.10 -15.84
CA PHE A 207 37.50 2.71 -14.95
C PHE A 207 37.69 4.23 -14.83
N PRO A 208 37.18 5.01 -15.78
CA PRO A 208 37.27 6.47 -15.70
C PRO A 208 36.42 6.99 -14.54
N THR A 209 36.91 8.02 -13.88
CA THR A 209 36.13 8.75 -12.87
C THR A 209 35.13 9.69 -13.52
N THR A 210 34.07 10.06 -12.79
CA THR A 210 33.07 11.01 -13.26
C THR A 210 32.87 12.17 -12.29
N ALA A 211 32.64 13.36 -12.85
CA ALA A 211 32.23 14.50 -12.06
C ALA A 211 30.74 14.40 -11.74
N LEU A 212 30.40 14.64 -10.47
CA LEU A 212 29.02 14.66 -9.99
C LEU A 212 28.54 16.11 -9.83
N ASN A 213 27.23 16.30 -9.90
CA ASN A 213 26.61 17.60 -9.65
C ASN A 213 26.78 18.00 -8.19
N ALA A 214 27.72 18.87 -7.91
CA ALA A 214 28.01 19.38 -6.59
C ALA A 214 26.94 20.39 -6.14
N LYS A 215 26.71 20.47 -4.82
CA LYS A 215 25.97 21.54 -4.19
C LYS A 215 26.82 22.80 -4.17
N ALA A 216 26.27 23.92 -4.57
CA ALA A 216 26.94 25.21 -4.48
C ALA A 216 27.07 25.64 -3.00
N ILE A 217 28.24 25.39 -2.40
CA ILE A 217 28.54 25.72 -1.00
C ILE A 217 29.72 26.68 -0.98
N ALA A 218 29.58 27.80 -0.26
CA ALA A 218 30.65 28.68 0.14
C ALA A 218 30.93 28.45 1.63
N PRO A 219 31.93 27.59 2.01
CA PRO A 219 32.09 27.12 3.39
C PRO A 219 32.18 28.22 4.44
N ASP A 220 32.84 29.33 4.10
CA ASP A 220 33.00 30.46 5.05
C ASP A 220 31.72 31.25 5.30
N ARG A 221 30.83 31.30 4.31
CA ARG A 221 29.54 31.98 4.39
C ARG A 221 28.41 31.07 4.87
N ASP A 222 28.39 29.86 4.37
CA ASP A 222 27.24 28.94 4.55
C ASP A 222 27.37 28.12 5.84
N PHE A 223 28.60 27.92 6.34
CA PHE A 223 28.84 27.21 7.59
C PHE A 223 29.21 28.17 8.71
N LEU A 224 28.19 28.61 9.46
CA LEU A 224 28.38 29.55 10.57
C LEU A 224 28.83 28.81 11.84
N ALA A 225 29.86 29.34 12.44
CA ALA A 225 30.38 28.89 13.74
C ALA A 225 29.41 29.25 14.87
N ARG A 226 29.18 28.31 15.77
CA ARG A 226 28.41 28.53 17.01
C ARG A 226 29.19 27.98 18.20
N ALA A 227 29.11 28.66 19.33
CA ALA A 227 29.69 28.16 20.59
C ALA A 227 29.06 26.79 20.92
N TRP A 228 29.89 25.86 21.35
CA TRP A 228 29.44 24.52 21.77
C TRP A 228 30.05 24.19 23.14
N ASN A 229 29.26 23.67 24.04
CA ASN A 229 29.71 23.25 25.34
C ASN A 229 29.58 21.72 25.48
N PRO A 230 30.69 20.97 25.42
CA PRO A 230 30.65 19.51 25.53
C PRO A 230 30.19 19.04 26.93
N ALA A 231 30.35 19.88 27.97
CA ALA A 231 29.94 19.53 29.32
C ALA A 231 28.43 19.77 29.59
N LYS A 232 27.73 20.45 28.67
CA LYS A 232 26.30 20.68 28.81
C LYS A 232 25.53 19.36 28.68
N LYS A 233 25.05 18.85 29.79
CA LYS A 233 24.16 17.69 29.81
C LYS A 233 22.80 18.11 29.23
N VAL A 234 22.41 17.49 28.15
CA VAL A 234 21.06 17.57 27.58
C VAL A 234 20.41 16.23 27.87
N GLU A 235 19.13 16.23 28.22
CA GLU A 235 18.40 14.97 28.37
C GLU A 235 18.45 14.20 27.04
N SER A 236 18.85 12.94 27.11
CA SER A 236 18.98 12.05 25.96
C SER A 236 17.67 11.34 25.70
N ALA A 237 17.27 11.25 24.43
CA ALA A 237 16.12 10.46 24.03
C ALA A 237 16.35 8.97 24.34
N MET A 238 17.58 8.47 24.19
CA MET A 238 17.92 7.10 24.55
C MET A 238 17.82 6.87 26.05
N ASP A 239 18.29 7.81 26.89
CA ASP A 239 18.16 7.69 28.35
C ASP A 239 16.68 7.65 28.81
N ALA A 240 15.81 8.42 28.15
CA ALA A 240 14.37 8.39 28.40
C ALA A 240 13.76 7.05 27.96
N PHE A 241 14.16 6.54 26.80
CA PHE A 241 13.71 5.25 26.28
C PHE A 241 14.10 4.09 27.19
N ASP A 242 15.35 4.05 27.66
CA ASP A 242 15.87 3.00 28.54
C ASP A 242 15.17 2.98 29.90
N ARG A 243 14.71 4.14 30.37
CA ARG A 243 13.87 4.24 31.58
C ARG A 243 12.40 3.83 31.34
N GLY A 244 12.01 3.53 30.09
CA GLY A 244 10.63 3.23 29.71
C GLY A 244 9.73 4.45 29.53
N ASP A 245 10.27 5.66 29.60
CA ASP A 245 9.54 6.91 29.34
C ASP A 245 9.51 7.19 27.82
N TYR A 246 8.71 6.40 27.10
CA TYR A 246 8.62 6.51 25.65
C TYR A 246 7.98 7.83 25.19
N ALA A 247 7.13 8.43 26.01
CA ALA A 247 6.56 9.74 25.73
C ALA A 247 7.61 10.84 25.75
N ALA A 248 8.50 10.85 26.77
CA ALA A 248 9.64 11.76 26.82
C ALA A 248 10.62 11.50 25.66
N ALA A 249 10.90 10.21 25.36
CA ALA A 249 11.77 9.86 24.24
C ALA A 249 11.25 10.41 22.89
N VAL A 250 9.94 10.26 22.61
CA VAL A 250 9.30 10.81 21.39
C VAL A 250 9.27 12.36 21.43
N ARG A 251 9.09 12.99 22.58
CA ARG A 251 9.13 14.44 22.69
C ARG A 251 10.52 15.01 22.39
N ILE A 252 11.60 14.34 22.87
CA ILE A 252 12.99 14.75 22.62
C ILE A 252 13.39 14.45 21.17
N LYS A 253 13.00 13.30 20.65
CA LYS A 253 13.31 12.81 19.29
C LYS A 253 12.02 12.39 18.57
N PRO A 254 11.27 13.34 17.99
CA PRO A 254 9.96 13.05 17.37
C PRO A 254 10.01 12.12 16.16
N ASP A 255 11.15 12.01 15.49
CA ASP A 255 11.38 11.14 14.34
C ASP A 255 12.08 9.81 14.71
N TRP A 256 11.90 9.32 15.96
CA TRP A 256 12.45 8.04 16.41
C TRP A 256 11.42 6.90 16.35
N PRO A 257 11.48 6.02 15.32
CA PRO A 257 10.46 5.00 15.10
C PRO A 257 10.32 4.01 16.26
N ALA A 258 11.44 3.56 16.84
CA ALA A 258 11.40 2.57 17.92
C ALA A 258 10.68 3.11 19.18
N ALA A 259 10.87 4.37 19.50
CA ALA A 259 10.17 5.00 20.63
C ALA A 259 8.66 5.13 20.34
N LYS A 260 8.28 5.50 19.11
CA LYS A 260 6.88 5.55 18.69
C LYS A 260 6.19 4.18 18.76
N VAL A 261 6.87 3.11 18.32
CA VAL A 261 6.35 1.73 18.43
C VAL A 261 6.12 1.34 19.89
N LYS A 262 7.08 1.65 20.77
CA LYS A 262 6.90 1.37 22.20
C LYS A 262 5.76 2.20 22.82
N LEU A 263 5.67 3.47 22.45
CA LEU A 263 4.59 4.35 22.89
C LEU A 263 3.22 3.88 22.36
N SER A 264 3.15 3.41 21.12
CA SER A 264 1.90 2.93 20.51
C SER A 264 1.30 1.75 21.27
N ALA A 265 2.15 0.88 21.85
CA ALA A 265 1.68 -0.25 22.66
C ALA A 265 1.00 0.19 23.97
N GLN A 266 1.23 1.40 24.43
CA GLN A 266 0.63 2.00 25.62
C GLN A 266 -0.50 3.00 25.30
N SER A 267 -0.74 3.25 24.02
CA SER A 267 -1.70 4.28 23.55
C SER A 267 -3.01 3.64 23.11
N PRO A 268 -4.15 4.29 23.38
CA PRO A 268 -5.43 3.86 22.80
C PRO A 268 -5.53 4.23 21.32
N GLU A 269 -6.54 3.67 20.63
CA GLU A 269 -6.90 4.15 19.30
C GLU A 269 -7.57 5.54 19.41
N PRO A 270 -7.35 6.48 18.47
CA PRO A 270 -6.63 6.30 17.19
C PRO A 270 -5.11 6.56 17.26
N ASP A 271 -4.58 6.95 18.44
CA ASP A 271 -3.17 7.33 18.60
C ASP A 271 -2.21 6.18 18.32
N LYS A 272 -2.58 4.96 18.68
CA LYS A 272 -1.82 3.74 18.38
C LYS A 272 -1.56 3.62 16.87
N THR A 273 -2.63 3.67 16.06
CA THR A 273 -2.53 3.58 14.59
C THR A 273 -1.70 4.73 14.01
N ARG A 274 -1.87 5.96 14.51
CA ARG A 274 -1.10 7.11 14.07
C ARG A 274 0.40 6.93 14.34
N LEU A 275 0.79 6.55 15.56
CA LEU A 275 2.18 6.32 15.95
C LEU A 275 2.84 5.21 15.14
N LEU A 276 2.13 4.10 14.88
CA LEU A 276 2.63 3.01 14.04
C LEU A 276 2.82 3.44 12.59
N ARG A 277 1.91 4.24 12.04
CA ARG A 277 2.02 4.79 10.68
C ARG A 277 3.23 5.71 10.55
N GLU A 278 3.45 6.59 11.50
CA GLU A 278 4.62 7.46 11.56
C GLU A 278 5.90 6.62 11.65
N ALA A 279 5.97 5.65 12.59
CA ALA A 279 7.13 4.80 12.78
C ALA A 279 7.47 3.97 11.51
N ALA A 280 6.48 3.38 10.86
CA ALA A 280 6.67 2.62 9.63
C ALA A 280 7.14 3.51 8.47
N THR A 281 6.62 4.73 8.37
CA THR A 281 7.02 5.70 7.34
C THR A 281 8.45 6.21 7.56
N GLU A 282 8.85 6.43 8.79
CA GLU A 282 10.20 6.88 9.15
C GLU A 282 11.25 5.77 9.06
N ALA A 283 10.85 4.52 9.28
CA ALA A 283 11.71 3.34 9.15
C ALA A 283 11.25 2.42 8.01
N GLN A 284 11.21 2.95 6.81
CA GLN A 284 10.66 2.27 5.61
C GLN A 284 11.24 0.87 5.36
N ARG A 285 12.45 0.61 5.83
CA ARG A 285 13.15 -0.67 5.69
C ARG A 285 12.83 -1.69 6.77
N ASN A 286 12.03 -1.33 7.76
CA ASN A 286 11.69 -2.24 8.84
C ASN A 286 10.35 -2.94 8.54
N PRO A 287 10.35 -4.22 8.11
CA PRO A 287 9.12 -4.94 7.76
C PRO A 287 8.21 -5.14 8.97
N GLU A 288 8.78 -5.22 10.17
CA GLU A 288 8.05 -5.43 11.41
C GLU A 288 7.13 -4.25 11.75
N TYR A 289 7.57 -3.00 11.51
CA TYR A 289 6.73 -1.84 11.78
C TYR A 289 5.57 -1.73 10.81
N TRP A 290 5.80 -2.07 9.54
CA TRP A 290 4.74 -2.17 8.54
C TRP A 290 3.76 -3.31 8.86
N ARG A 291 4.27 -4.46 9.36
CA ARG A 291 3.44 -5.58 9.81
C ARG A 291 2.53 -5.16 10.97
N MET A 292 3.09 -4.54 12.01
CA MET A 292 2.32 -4.07 13.17
C MET A 292 1.23 -3.06 12.77
N LEU A 293 1.54 -2.14 11.86
CA LEU A 293 0.55 -1.22 11.29
C LEU A 293 -0.55 -1.97 10.55
N ALA A 294 -0.19 -2.93 9.70
CA ALA A 294 -1.14 -3.70 8.91
C ALA A 294 -2.10 -4.52 9.79
N GLU A 295 -1.58 -5.17 10.82
CA GLU A 295 -2.38 -5.92 11.79
C GLU A 295 -3.36 -5.01 12.56
N THR A 296 -2.88 -3.84 12.99
CA THR A 296 -3.72 -2.85 13.70
C THR A 296 -4.84 -2.32 12.80
N LEU A 297 -4.53 -1.97 11.55
CA LEU A 297 -5.52 -1.52 10.57
C LEU A 297 -6.53 -2.63 10.21
N ALA A 298 -6.08 -3.88 10.10
CA ALA A 298 -6.95 -5.03 9.86
C ALA A 298 -7.93 -5.25 11.03
N ALA A 299 -7.46 -5.13 12.26
CA ALA A 299 -8.31 -5.21 13.46
C ALA A 299 -9.38 -4.11 13.48
N SER A 300 -9.06 -2.92 12.99
CA SER A 300 -10.00 -1.78 12.82
C SER A 300 -10.87 -1.90 11.56
N LYS A 301 -10.76 -3.01 10.79
CA LYS A 301 -11.46 -3.24 9.52
C LYS A 301 -11.10 -2.27 8.39
N GLU A 302 -9.99 -1.57 8.51
CA GLU A 302 -9.44 -0.70 7.47
C GLU A 302 -8.65 -1.54 6.45
N TYR A 303 -9.31 -2.53 5.83
CA TYR A 303 -8.68 -3.55 4.98
C TYR A 303 -7.86 -2.98 3.83
N GLY A 304 -8.31 -1.88 3.22
CA GLY A 304 -7.59 -1.23 2.11
C GLY A 304 -6.23 -0.68 2.51
N GLU A 305 -6.15 0.00 3.66
CA GLU A 305 -4.89 0.53 4.20
C GLU A 305 -4.01 -0.59 4.76
N ALA A 306 -4.60 -1.60 5.41
CA ALA A 306 -3.90 -2.78 5.88
C ALA A 306 -3.21 -3.55 4.72
N TYR A 307 -3.90 -3.70 3.58
CA TYR A 307 -3.34 -4.33 2.37
C TYR A 307 -2.12 -3.56 1.83
N LYS A 308 -2.18 -2.22 1.81
CA LYS A 308 -1.05 -1.36 1.43
C LYS A 308 0.13 -1.50 2.40
N ALA A 309 -0.15 -1.56 3.70
CA ALA A 309 0.86 -1.73 4.73
C ALA A 309 1.55 -3.10 4.64
N TRP A 310 0.80 -4.19 4.40
CA TRP A 310 1.38 -5.51 4.11
C TRP A 310 2.26 -5.50 2.86
N GLY A 311 1.83 -4.82 1.79
CA GLY A 311 2.65 -4.62 0.60
C GLY A 311 3.93 -3.84 0.87
N ALA A 312 3.91 -2.89 1.80
CA ALA A 312 5.10 -2.18 2.24
C ALA A 312 6.02 -3.07 3.09
N ALA A 313 5.46 -3.93 3.97
CA ALA A 313 6.21 -4.93 4.72
C ALA A 313 6.92 -5.92 3.79
N GLU A 314 6.23 -6.41 2.75
CA GLU A 314 6.80 -7.28 1.73
C GLU A 314 8.02 -6.62 1.03
N ARG A 315 7.91 -5.35 0.65
CA ARG A 315 9.02 -4.61 0.04
C ARG A 315 10.17 -4.33 1.00
N ALA A 316 9.88 -4.13 2.28
CA ALA A 316 10.87 -3.89 3.32
C ALA A 316 11.63 -5.15 3.75
N SER A 317 11.13 -6.35 3.41
CA SER A 317 11.70 -7.65 3.81
C SER A 317 13.13 -7.82 3.26
N ARG A 318 13.98 -8.46 4.07
CA ARG A 318 15.41 -8.62 3.80
C ARG A 318 15.72 -9.75 2.83
N ASN A 319 14.92 -10.81 2.89
CA ASN A 319 15.14 -12.04 2.13
C ASN A 319 13.81 -12.58 1.60
N GLU A 320 13.89 -13.58 0.71
CA GLU A 320 12.70 -14.15 0.08
C GLU A 320 11.78 -14.92 1.06
N PRO A 321 12.28 -15.69 2.05
CA PRO A 321 11.41 -16.30 3.06
C PRO A 321 10.57 -15.27 3.82
N GLU A 322 11.17 -14.19 4.30
CA GLU A 322 10.47 -13.11 5.00
C GLU A 322 9.45 -12.43 4.07
N ARG A 323 9.83 -12.16 2.81
CA ARG A 323 8.95 -11.59 1.78
C ARG A 323 7.76 -12.49 1.48
N ALA A 324 8.00 -13.80 1.34
CA ALA A 324 6.94 -14.79 1.11
C ALA A 324 5.94 -14.82 2.27
N GLN A 325 6.41 -14.73 3.52
CA GLN A 325 5.55 -14.68 4.69
C GLN A 325 4.65 -13.43 4.68
N MET A 326 5.20 -12.24 4.37
CA MET A 326 4.42 -11.00 4.27
C MET A 326 3.38 -11.07 3.12
N ARG A 327 3.74 -11.72 2.01
CA ARG A 327 2.83 -11.97 0.88
C ARG A 327 1.67 -12.87 1.27
N ILE A 328 1.93 -13.96 2.00
CA ILE A 328 0.90 -14.87 2.52
C ILE A 328 -0.08 -14.10 3.41
N SER A 329 0.43 -13.29 4.34
CA SER A 329 -0.40 -12.47 5.23
C SER A 329 -1.26 -11.45 4.45
N ARG A 330 -0.70 -10.84 3.41
CA ARG A 330 -1.43 -9.93 2.52
C ARG A 330 -2.58 -10.64 1.79
N LEU A 331 -2.35 -11.84 1.25
CA LEU A 331 -3.37 -12.64 0.58
C LEU A 331 -4.45 -13.12 1.54
N ALA A 332 -4.08 -13.51 2.77
CA ALA A 332 -5.04 -13.88 3.80
C ALA A 332 -5.96 -12.70 4.17
N LEU A 333 -5.41 -11.49 4.20
CA LEU A 333 -6.20 -10.27 4.42
C LEU A 333 -7.20 -9.99 3.28
N GLU A 334 -6.80 -10.26 2.03
CA GLU A 334 -7.69 -10.10 0.87
C GLU A 334 -8.88 -11.04 0.98
N ASN A 335 -8.66 -12.30 1.35
CA ASN A 335 -9.73 -13.25 1.62
C ASN A 335 -10.65 -12.78 2.76
N ALA A 336 -10.07 -12.32 3.88
CA ALA A 336 -10.85 -11.80 5.00
C ALA A 336 -11.70 -10.57 4.62
N LYS A 337 -11.20 -9.73 3.72
CA LYS A 337 -11.95 -8.60 3.18
C LYS A 337 -13.16 -9.08 2.35
N LEU A 338 -12.96 -10.05 1.45
CA LEU A 338 -14.03 -10.63 0.63
C LEU A 338 -15.10 -11.29 1.52
N ASP A 339 -14.69 -12.07 2.51
CA ASP A 339 -15.60 -12.69 3.48
C ASP A 339 -16.42 -11.65 4.26
N ALA A 340 -15.79 -10.55 4.65
CA ALA A 340 -16.47 -9.45 5.33
C ALA A 340 -17.47 -8.73 4.43
N GLU A 341 -17.13 -8.52 3.15
CA GLU A 341 -18.05 -7.91 2.17
C GLU A 341 -19.23 -8.83 1.87
N ASP A 342 -19.00 -10.13 1.71
CA ASP A 342 -20.07 -11.10 1.49
C ASP A 342 -20.98 -11.22 2.71
N SER A 343 -20.40 -11.23 3.92
CA SER A 343 -21.18 -11.21 5.17
C SER A 343 -22.03 -9.95 5.30
N ALA A 344 -21.51 -8.80 4.88
CA ALA A 344 -22.26 -7.54 4.89
C ALA A 344 -23.41 -7.55 3.87
N ARG A 345 -23.16 -8.09 2.66
CA ARG A 345 -24.21 -8.29 1.63
C ARG A 345 -25.31 -9.22 2.12
N GLN A 346 -24.94 -10.32 2.78
CA GLN A 346 -25.90 -11.26 3.32
C GLN A 346 -26.77 -10.62 4.41
N ARG A 347 -26.17 -9.90 5.36
CA ARG A 347 -26.91 -9.17 6.41
C ARG A 347 -27.92 -8.17 5.81
N LYS A 348 -27.50 -7.44 4.77
CA LYS A 348 -28.39 -6.50 4.08
C LYS A 348 -29.58 -7.21 3.44
N LYS A 349 -29.35 -8.36 2.79
CA LYS A 349 -30.45 -9.18 2.23
C LYS A 349 -31.38 -9.70 3.31
N ASP A 350 -30.82 -10.13 4.45
CA ASP A 350 -31.61 -10.64 5.57
C ASP A 350 -32.46 -9.53 6.21
N GLU A 351 -31.92 -8.30 6.30
CA GLU A 351 -32.67 -7.11 6.77
C GLU A 351 -33.80 -6.74 5.79
N GLU A 352 -33.51 -6.69 4.48
CA GLU A 352 -34.48 -6.43 3.44
C GLU A 352 -35.59 -7.50 3.45
N ALA A 353 -35.26 -8.77 3.64
CA ALA A 353 -36.23 -9.86 3.76
C ALA A 353 -37.15 -9.69 5.00
N LYS A 354 -36.57 -9.34 6.15
CA LYS A 354 -37.37 -9.05 7.39
C LYS A 354 -38.30 -7.87 7.21
N ASP A 355 -37.83 -6.80 6.58
CA ASP A 355 -38.66 -5.63 6.30
C ASP A 355 -39.82 -5.96 5.35
N LEU A 356 -39.54 -6.77 4.30
CA LEU A 356 -40.57 -7.24 3.38
C LEU A 356 -41.62 -8.10 4.09
N GLU A 357 -41.20 -9.00 4.97
CA GLU A 357 -42.10 -9.83 5.79
C GLU A 357 -42.94 -8.98 6.72
N ARG A 358 -42.32 -7.97 7.36
CA ARG A 358 -43.08 -7.01 8.22
C ARG A 358 -44.16 -6.30 7.41
N ILE A 359 -43.83 -5.75 6.23
CA ILE A 359 -44.77 -5.05 5.35
C ILE A 359 -45.88 -6.00 4.90
N LYS A 360 -45.53 -7.24 4.53
CA LYS A 360 -46.53 -8.28 4.15
C LYS A 360 -47.50 -8.57 5.29
N ASN A 361 -46.99 -8.76 6.50
CA ASN A 361 -47.81 -9.07 7.66
C ASN A 361 -48.71 -7.87 8.05
N GLU A 362 -48.23 -6.64 7.94
CA GLU A 362 -49.02 -5.44 8.18
C GLU A 362 -50.11 -5.27 7.12
N SER A 363 -49.80 -5.51 5.85
CA SER A 363 -50.79 -5.46 4.77
C SER A 363 -51.86 -6.52 4.95
N LEU A 364 -51.54 -7.74 5.34
CA LEU A 364 -52.49 -8.80 5.65
C LEU A 364 -53.36 -8.43 6.85
N ARG A 365 -52.84 -7.77 7.87
CA ARG A 365 -53.60 -7.29 9.00
C ARG A 365 -54.63 -6.24 8.59
N ILE A 366 -54.24 -5.28 7.74
CA ILE A 366 -55.14 -4.24 7.22
C ILE A 366 -56.24 -4.87 6.37
N ILE A 367 -55.94 -5.83 5.52
CA ILE A 367 -56.90 -6.54 4.70
C ILE A 367 -57.92 -7.27 5.60
N ARG A 368 -57.48 -8.03 6.60
CA ARG A 368 -58.37 -8.73 7.54
C ARG A 368 -59.27 -7.78 8.33
N MET A 369 -58.72 -6.62 8.72
CA MET A 369 -59.54 -5.60 9.40
C MET A 369 -60.60 -4.98 8.47
N ALA A 370 -60.25 -4.75 7.20
CA ALA A 370 -61.19 -4.27 6.19
C ALA A 370 -62.29 -5.28 5.88
N GLU A 371 -61.92 -6.57 5.76
CA GLU A 371 -62.85 -7.69 5.56
C GLU A 371 -63.79 -7.84 6.77
N ALA A 372 -63.30 -7.77 8.00
CA ALA A 372 -64.08 -7.83 9.20
C ALA A 372 -65.09 -6.67 9.27
N LYS A 373 -64.64 -5.45 8.94
CA LYS A 373 -65.50 -4.26 8.91
C LYS A 373 -66.57 -4.33 7.80
N ALA A 374 -66.20 -4.86 6.62
CA ALA A 374 -67.18 -5.08 5.54
C ALA A 374 -68.22 -6.14 5.90
N ASN A 375 -67.86 -7.21 6.59
CA ASN A 375 -68.78 -8.25 7.07
C ASN A 375 -69.72 -7.72 8.18
N GLU A 376 -69.26 -6.81 9.01
CA GLU A 376 -70.06 -6.14 10.05
C GLU A 376 -71.10 -5.22 9.44
N THR A 377 -70.79 -4.52 8.35
CA THR A 377 -71.66 -3.61 7.62
C THR A 377 -72.67 -4.35 6.72
N LEU A 378 -72.42 -5.55 6.29
CA LEU A 378 -73.29 -6.34 5.41
C LEU A 378 -74.32 -7.21 6.18
N GLY A 379 -74.39 -7.12 7.48
CA GLY A 379 -75.47 -7.72 8.28
C GLY A 379 -75.69 -9.19 8.01
N GLY A 380 -74.80 -10.10 8.44
CA GLY A 380 -75.16 -11.49 8.76
C GLY A 380 -75.74 -12.37 7.64
N GLY A 381 -75.63 -11.99 6.40
CA GLY A 381 -76.06 -12.81 5.27
C GLY A 381 -74.88 -13.61 4.69
N GLU A 382 -75.12 -14.90 4.43
CA GLU A 382 -74.27 -15.96 3.86
C GLU A 382 -72.83 -15.54 3.48
N SER A 383 -71.87 -16.19 4.09
CA SER A 383 -70.46 -15.99 3.75
C SER A 383 -70.26 -16.12 2.22
N VAL A 384 -70.03 -15.00 1.57
CA VAL A 384 -69.57 -15.00 0.19
C VAL A 384 -68.31 -15.85 0.16
N LYS A 385 -68.36 -17.04 -0.45
CA LYS A 385 -67.18 -17.88 -0.69
C LYS A 385 -66.15 -17.00 -1.37
N PRO A 386 -64.93 -16.86 -0.84
CA PRO A 386 -63.92 -16.04 -1.46
C PRO A 386 -63.77 -16.51 -2.93
N VAL A 387 -63.98 -15.56 -3.83
CA VAL A 387 -63.72 -15.83 -5.27
C VAL A 387 -62.25 -16.19 -5.38
N PRO A 388 -61.91 -17.37 -5.91
CA PRO A 388 -60.53 -17.75 -6.02
C PRO A 388 -59.76 -16.66 -6.78
N TRP A 389 -58.64 -16.23 -6.29
CA TRP A 389 -57.83 -15.12 -6.88
C TRP A 389 -57.54 -15.33 -8.40
N TRP A 390 -57.59 -16.55 -8.89
CA TRP A 390 -57.46 -16.88 -10.32
C TRP A 390 -58.75 -16.61 -11.14
N ALA A 391 -59.86 -16.34 -10.47
CA ALA A 391 -61.13 -15.99 -11.13
C ALA A 391 -61.34 -14.47 -11.23
N LEU A 392 -60.43 -13.68 -10.68
CA LEU A 392 -60.40 -12.23 -10.91
C LEU A 392 -59.95 -11.99 -12.33
N ASP A 393 -60.90 -11.61 -13.16
CA ASP A 393 -60.68 -11.24 -14.55
C ASP A 393 -59.62 -10.14 -14.70
N GLN A 394 -58.79 -10.36 -15.75
CA GLN A 394 -58.04 -9.32 -16.45
C GLN A 394 -57.00 -8.52 -15.67
N VAL A 395 -55.81 -9.01 -15.77
CA VAL A 395 -54.63 -8.14 -15.62
C VAL A 395 -54.60 -7.20 -16.84
N ASP A 396 -54.62 -5.90 -16.53
CA ASP A 396 -54.41 -4.75 -17.42
C ASP A 396 -54.44 -5.02 -18.91
N GLY A 397 -55.59 -4.71 -19.52
CA GLY A 397 -55.97 -5.02 -20.86
C GLY A 397 -55.08 -4.44 -21.97
N ASP A 398 -53.95 -5.03 -22.21
CA ASP A 398 -53.30 -4.89 -23.51
C ASP A 398 -54.01 -5.83 -24.50
N LYS A 399 -54.57 -5.25 -25.56
CA LYS A 399 -55.43 -5.93 -26.54
C LYS A 399 -54.77 -7.16 -27.23
N ASN A 400 -53.49 -7.40 -26.94
CA ASN A 400 -52.68 -8.47 -27.52
C ASN A 400 -52.33 -9.59 -26.54
N GLU A 401 -52.71 -9.49 -25.26
CA GLU A 401 -52.46 -10.54 -24.26
C GLU A 401 -53.45 -11.69 -24.39
N LYS A 402 -52.92 -12.90 -24.43
CA LYS A 402 -53.69 -14.15 -24.41
C LYS A 402 -53.20 -15.01 -23.25
N ALA A 403 -54.03 -15.87 -22.75
CA ALA A 403 -53.68 -16.74 -21.65
C ALA A 403 -53.88 -18.22 -22.04
N VAL A 404 -53.01 -19.08 -21.52
CA VAL A 404 -53.12 -20.53 -21.57
C VAL A 404 -53.00 -21.09 -20.17
N ALA A 405 -53.92 -21.92 -19.73
CA ALA A 405 -53.86 -22.62 -18.44
C ALA A 405 -53.62 -24.11 -18.68
N GLY A 406 -52.83 -24.72 -17.81
CA GLY A 406 -52.51 -26.15 -17.91
C GLY A 406 -51.45 -26.56 -16.89
N GLU A 407 -51.02 -27.80 -17.00
CA GLU A 407 -49.94 -28.36 -16.22
C GLU A 407 -48.61 -28.15 -16.93
N LEU A 408 -47.61 -27.52 -16.25
CA LEU A 408 -46.25 -27.50 -16.77
C LEU A 408 -45.66 -28.91 -16.70
N VAL A 409 -45.38 -29.50 -17.86
CA VAL A 409 -44.85 -30.87 -17.96
C VAL A 409 -43.37 -30.90 -18.31
N ARG A 410 -42.84 -29.86 -18.93
CA ARG A 410 -41.42 -29.76 -19.32
C ARG A 410 -41.00 -28.31 -19.54
N VAL A 411 -39.72 -28.05 -19.36
CA VAL A 411 -39.06 -26.80 -19.77
C VAL A 411 -38.02 -27.14 -20.84
N ASP A 412 -38.22 -26.65 -22.03
CA ASP A 412 -37.28 -26.82 -23.14
C ASP A 412 -36.28 -25.66 -23.14
N CYS A 413 -35.00 -26.01 -23.14
CA CYS A 413 -33.91 -25.02 -23.22
C CYS A 413 -33.15 -25.18 -24.54
N ALA A 414 -33.18 -24.15 -25.36
CA ALA A 414 -32.46 -24.11 -26.62
C ALA A 414 -31.92 -22.72 -26.92
N ALA A 415 -30.68 -22.64 -27.37
CA ALA A 415 -30.01 -21.38 -27.74
C ALA A 415 -30.10 -20.27 -26.68
N GLY A 416 -29.92 -20.63 -25.39
CA GLY A 416 -29.95 -19.66 -24.27
C GLY A 416 -31.34 -19.15 -23.90
N ARG A 417 -32.44 -19.79 -24.41
CA ARG A 417 -33.81 -19.42 -24.05
C ARG A 417 -34.56 -20.60 -23.48
N MET A 418 -35.50 -20.32 -22.57
CA MET A 418 -36.37 -21.31 -21.98
C MET A 418 -37.78 -21.22 -22.60
N THR A 419 -38.40 -22.36 -22.85
CA THR A 419 -39.77 -22.48 -23.35
C THR A 419 -40.55 -23.40 -22.41
N LEU A 420 -41.63 -22.87 -21.83
CA LEU A 420 -42.54 -23.63 -21.00
C LEU A 420 -43.43 -24.49 -21.90
N VAL A 421 -43.56 -25.77 -21.59
CA VAL A 421 -44.45 -26.71 -22.27
C VAL A 421 -45.56 -27.09 -21.31
N LEU A 422 -46.75 -26.57 -21.57
CA LEU A 422 -47.93 -26.77 -20.76
C LEU A 422 -48.85 -27.81 -21.44
N ARG A 423 -49.48 -28.66 -20.66
CA ARG A 423 -50.54 -29.57 -21.09
C ARG A 423 -51.87 -28.99 -20.68
N ASP A 424 -52.72 -28.65 -21.63
CA ASP A 424 -54.07 -28.12 -21.33
C ASP A 424 -55.06 -29.25 -20.91
N ALA A 425 -56.25 -28.87 -20.49
CA ALA A 425 -57.29 -29.82 -20.11
C ALA A 425 -57.69 -30.78 -21.25
N GLY A 426 -57.47 -30.39 -22.49
CA GLY A 426 -57.72 -31.21 -23.67
C GLY A 426 -56.52 -32.11 -24.08
N LYS A 427 -55.52 -32.23 -23.19
CA LYS A 427 -54.24 -32.96 -23.41
C LYS A 427 -53.39 -32.45 -24.57
N LYS A 428 -53.67 -31.26 -25.10
CA LYS A 428 -52.85 -30.60 -26.10
C LYS A 428 -51.66 -29.88 -25.44
N LEU A 429 -50.54 -29.86 -26.13
CA LEU A 429 -49.35 -29.18 -25.64
C LEU A 429 -49.28 -27.74 -26.18
N ALA A 430 -49.23 -26.79 -25.26
CA ALA A 430 -48.99 -25.38 -25.53
C ALA A 430 -47.55 -25.02 -25.17
N ARG A 431 -46.87 -24.25 -26.00
CA ARG A 431 -45.48 -23.80 -25.76
C ARG A 431 -45.42 -22.29 -25.69
N VAL A 432 -44.86 -21.77 -24.61
CA VAL A 432 -44.71 -20.32 -24.40
C VAL A 432 -43.25 -20.01 -24.03
N MET A 433 -42.63 -19.09 -24.73
CA MET A 433 -41.23 -18.67 -24.43
C MET A 433 -41.18 -17.77 -23.21
N LEU A 434 -40.17 -17.96 -22.39
CA LEU A 434 -39.82 -17.00 -21.35
C LEU A 434 -39.07 -15.79 -21.93
N PRO A 435 -39.28 -14.56 -21.39
CA PRO A 435 -38.53 -13.39 -21.80
C PRO A 435 -37.04 -13.57 -21.51
N ALA A 436 -36.19 -12.95 -22.32
CA ALA A 436 -34.73 -13.00 -22.13
C ALA A 436 -34.28 -12.25 -20.86
N GLU A 437 -35.06 -11.27 -20.45
CA GLU A 437 -34.81 -10.47 -19.26
C GLU A 437 -35.77 -10.90 -18.14
N ALA A 438 -35.24 -11.48 -17.07
CA ALA A 438 -36.04 -12.01 -15.96
C ALA A 438 -36.98 -10.95 -15.34
N GLY A 439 -36.59 -9.66 -15.35
CA GLY A 439 -37.41 -8.55 -14.84
C GLY A 439 -38.67 -8.23 -15.62
N LYS A 440 -38.85 -8.77 -16.81
CA LYS A 440 -40.06 -8.59 -17.64
C LYS A 440 -41.16 -9.60 -17.36
N LEU A 441 -40.87 -10.65 -16.58
CA LEU A 441 -41.82 -11.68 -16.23
C LEU A 441 -42.47 -11.39 -14.86
N LYS A 442 -43.77 -11.19 -14.84
CA LYS A 442 -44.53 -11.09 -13.60
C LYS A 442 -44.89 -12.51 -13.11
N VAL A 443 -44.43 -12.87 -11.90
CA VAL A 443 -44.75 -14.21 -11.34
C VAL A 443 -45.64 -14.00 -10.11
N ARG A 444 -46.78 -14.76 -10.07
CA ARG A 444 -47.76 -14.72 -9.00
C ARG A 444 -48.05 -16.14 -8.47
N GLY A 445 -48.32 -16.26 -7.18
CA GLY A 445 -48.63 -17.54 -6.52
C GLY A 445 -47.47 -18.16 -5.75
N GLU A 446 -47.73 -19.11 -4.86
CA GLU A 446 -46.78 -19.77 -3.97
C GLU A 446 -46.03 -20.93 -4.66
N GLY A 447 -45.40 -20.70 -5.75
CA GLY A 447 -44.58 -21.67 -6.43
C GLY A 447 -43.32 -21.02 -6.87
N GLY A 448 -42.33 -20.99 -6.02
CA GLY A 448 -40.99 -20.39 -6.31
C GLY A 448 -40.40 -21.01 -7.58
N ALA A 449 -40.38 -20.24 -8.65
CA ALA A 449 -40.05 -20.75 -9.96
C ALA A 449 -38.55 -20.73 -10.19
N SER A 450 -37.86 -21.76 -9.78
CA SER A 450 -36.62 -22.14 -10.45
C SER A 450 -37.00 -23.16 -11.57
N PHE A 451 -37.08 -22.67 -12.80
CA PHE A 451 -37.34 -23.56 -13.95
C PHE A 451 -36.05 -24.25 -14.35
N ALA A 452 -35.89 -25.52 -13.98
CA ALA A 452 -34.80 -26.36 -14.49
C ALA A 452 -35.15 -26.91 -15.85
N CYS A 453 -34.19 -26.97 -16.75
CA CYS A 453 -34.38 -27.57 -18.08
C CYS A 453 -34.65 -29.07 -17.98
N GLY A 454 -35.63 -29.56 -18.75
CA GLY A 454 -36.02 -30.97 -18.78
C GLY A 454 -37.48 -31.24 -18.39
N PRO A 455 -37.88 -32.50 -18.25
CA PRO A 455 -39.19 -32.87 -17.81
C PRO A 455 -39.39 -32.54 -16.32
N MET A 456 -40.58 -32.09 -15.96
CA MET A 456 -40.93 -31.83 -14.55
C MET A 456 -41.17 -33.16 -13.81
N ALA A 457 -40.52 -33.30 -12.64
CA ALA A 457 -40.70 -34.48 -11.78
C ALA A 457 -42.15 -34.62 -11.28
N LYS A 458 -42.80 -33.49 -11.05
CA LYS A 458 -44.25 -33.41 -10.79
C LYS A 458 -44.81 -32.28 -11.66
N PRO A 459 -45.90 -32.52 -12.40
CA PRO A 459 -46.59 -31.47 -13.17
C PRO A 459 -47.06 -30.37 -12.21
N VAL A 460 -46.89 -29.11 -12.58
CA VAL A 460 -47.29 -27.97 -11.80
C VAL A 460 -48.39 -27.22 -12.56
N GLY A 461 -49.54 -27.10 -11.93
CA GLY A 461 -50.66 -26.33 -12.50
C GLY A 461 -50.32 -24.84 -12.57
N MET A 462 -50.44 -24.24 -13.73
CA MET A 462 -50.22 -22.82 -13.91
C MET A 462 -51.01 -22.20 -15.05
N ARG A 463 -51.18 -20.92 -15.00
CA ARG A 463 -51.70 -20.08 -16.08
C ARG A 463 -50.58 -19.18 -16.56
N VAL A 464 -50.32 -19.15 -17.86
CA VAL A 464 -49.32 -18.28 -18.46
C VAL A 464 -50.04 -17.27 -19.35
N VAL A 465 -49.86 -16.00 -19.04
CA VAL A 465 -50.29 -14.88 -19.89
C VAL A 465 -49.11 -14.59 -20.86
N TYR A 466 -49.39 -14.54 -22.13
CA TYR A 466 -48.42 -14.34 -23.17
C TYR A 466 -48.83 -13.29 -24.20
N VAL A 467 -47.90 -12.61 -24.78
CA VAL A 467 -48.08 -11.69 -25.91
C VAL A 467 -47.85 -12.46 -27.20
N ALA A 468 -48.87 -12.57 -28.02
CA ALA A 468 -48.71 -13.16 -29.33
C ALA A 468 -48.12 -12.15 -30.32
N PRO A 469 -47.16 -12.53 -31.16
CA PRO A 469 -46.64 -11.62 -32.17
C PRO A 469 -47.71 -11.27 -33.17
N PRO A 470 -47.79 -10.01 -33.62
CA PRO A 470 -48.83 -9.54 -34.57
C PRO A 470 -48.79 -10.25 -35.94
N LYS A 471 -47.63 -10.79 -36.29
CA LYS A 471 -47.44 -11.73 -37.42
C LYS A 471 -46.53 -12.86 -36.94
N PRO A 472 -46.82 -14.14 -37.35
CA PRO A 472 -45.93 -15.25 -37.03
C PRO A 472 -44.54 -14.98 -37.60
N VAL A 473 -43.56 -14.84 -36.76
CA VAL A 473 -42.15 -14.74 -37.19
C VAL A 473 -41.59 -16.15 -37.37
N ALA A 474 -40.63 -16.33 -38.28
CA ALA A 474 -40.04 -17.62 -38.59
C ALA A 474 -39.60 -18.38 -37.33
N ARG A 475 -39.17 -17.71 -36.31
CA ARG A 475 -38.71 -18.26 -35.02
C ARG A 475 -39.85 -18.87 -34.19
N THR A 476 -41.05 -18.25 -34.16
CA THR A 476 -42.23 -18.79 -33.44
C THR A 476 -42.83 -19.98 -34.21
N LEU A 477 -42.77 -19.96 -35.51
CA LEU A 477 -43.20 -21.09 -36.35
C LEU A 477 -42.28 -22.34 -36.19
N VAL A 478 -40.96 -22.14 -36.19
CA VAL A 478 -39.99 -23.23 -36.03
C VAL A 478 -40.05 -23.86 -34.64
N LEU A 479 -40.26 -23.06 -33.57
CA LEU A 479 -40.35 -23.56 -32.23
C LEU A 479 -41.78 -23.97 -31.82
N GLY A 480 -42.78 -23.68 -32.63
CA GLY A 480 -44.19 -23.97 -32.35
C GLY A 480 -44.70 -23.28 -31.10
N THR A 481 -44.20 -22.06 -30.80
CA THR A 481 -44.56 -21.31 -29.60
C THR A 481 -45.68 -20.33 -29.85
N LEU A 482 -46.55 -20.14 -28.86
CA LEU A 482 -47.70 -19.20 -28.91
C LEU A 482 -47.29 -17.75 -28.82
N GLY A 483 -46.18 -17.46 -28.12
CA GLY A 483 -45.67 -16.11 -27.87
C GLY A 483 -44.66 -16.05 -26.72
N GLU A 484 -44.40 -14.87 -26.24
CA GLU A 484 -43.50 -14.60 -25.10
C GLU A 484 -44.33 -14.35 -23.84
N ALA A 485 -43.97 -15.01 -22.72
CA ALA A 485 -44.70 -14.90 -21.46
C ALA A 485 -44.54 -13.47 -20.85
N ALA A 486 -45.64 -12.87 -20.47
CA ALA A 486 -45.73 -11.62 -19.74
C ALA A 486 -45.95 -11.86 -18.24
N ALA A 487 -46.74 -12.90 -17.91
CA ALA A 487 -46.99 -13.26 -16.52
C ALA A 487 -47.18 -14.79 -16.37
N ILE A 488 -46.80 -15.29 -15.21
CA ILE A 488 -47.01 -16.69 -14.80
C ILE A 488 -47.77 -16.67 -13.47
N GLU A 489 -48.83 -17.42 -13.40
CA GLU A 489 -49.63 -17.59 -12.20
C GLU A 489 -49.66 -19.08 -11.85
N PHE A 490 -49.14 -19.44 -10.69
CA PHE A 490 -49.14 -20.80 -10.19
C PHE A 490 -50.51 -21.13 -9.57
N ALA A 491 -51.04 -22.31 -9.86
CA ALA A 491 -52.21 -22.78 -9.13
C ALA A 491 -51.87 -22.97 -7.65
N PRO A 492 -52.80 -22.66 -6.72
CA PRO A 492 -52.56 -22.91 -5.29
C PRO A 492 -52.31 -24.42 -5.09
N VAL A 493 -51.29 -24.75 -4.31
CA VAL A 493 -51.00 -26.10 -3.86
C VAL A 493 -52.17 -26.58 -3.05
N GLN A 494 -52.90 -27.61 -3.52
CA GLN A 494 -53.94 -28.28 -2.74
C GLN A 494 -53.35 -29.13 -1.63
#